data_19e46b9a3b447a44dae378f1c660c3fc
#
_entry.id   19e46b9a3b447a44dae378f1c660c3fc
#
_cell.length_a   1.000
_cell.length_b   1.000
_cell.length_c   1.000
_cell.angle_alpha   90.00
_cell.angle_beta   90.00
_cell.angle_gamma   90.00
#
_symmetry.space_group_name_H-M   'P 1'
#
loop_
_entity.id
_entity.type
_entity.pdbx_description
1 polymer ?
#
loop_
_entity_poly.entity_id
_entity_poly.type
_entity_poly.pdbx_seq_one_letter_code
_entity_poly.pdbx_strand_id
1 'polypeptide(L)'
;MNLKNFIVAGIVGGIVNFLLGWLFYGLMFKDIYPQNEAENLLFIFLGCMTNGFFISYIFTKWAGITNPITGAKAGAVIGLFTSLSMNFFMYSSKIVNYQNLFLDVVISIVISVFIGASVAIINGKMK
;
A
#
# COMPACT_ATOMS: atom_id res chain seq x y z
N MET A 1 -20.76 -9.37 -0.61
CA MET A 1 -19.80 -8.37 -1.11
C MET A 1 -20.30 -7.76 -2.39
N ASN A 2 -20.22 -6.45 -2.52
CA ASN A 2 -20.56 -5.78 -3.77
C ASN A 2 -19.32 -5.77 -4.67
N LEU A 3 -19.39 -6.53 -5.76
CA LEU A 3 -18.26 -6.68 -6.68
C LEU A 3 -17.84 -5.34 -7.29
N LYS A 4 -18.81 -4.49 -7.60
CA LYS A 4 -18.54 -3.16 -8.16
C LYS A 4 -17.72 -2.31 -7.19
N ASN A 5 -18.10 -2.29 -5.91
CA ASN A 5 -17.38 -1.54 -4.89
C ASN A 5 -15.96 -2.09 -4.73
N PHE A 6 -15.81 -3.40 -4.72
CA PHE A 6 -14.49 -4.04 -4.63
C PHE A 6 -13.58 -3.60 -5.78
N ILE A 7 -14.09 -3.66 -7.01
CA ILE A 7 -13.29 -3.34 -8.20
C ILE A 7 -12.92 -1.85 -8.21
N VAL A 8 -13.90 -0.96 -8.02
CA VAL A 8 -13.65 0.49 -8.09
C VAL A 8 -12.72 0.93 -6.96
N ALA A 9 -12.99 0.49 -5.74
CA ALA A 9 -12.15 0.84 -4.60
C ALA A 9 -10.74 0.27 -4.74
N GLY A 10 -10.61 -0.93 -5.30
CA GLY A 10 -9.31 -1.54 -5.55
C GLY A 10 -8.49 -0.76 -6.58
N ILE A 11 -9.14 -0.31 -7.65
CA ILE A 11 -8.47 0.51 -8.67
C ILE A 11 -7.99 1.82 -8.06
N VAL A 12 -8.85 2.50 -7.31
CA VAL A 12 -8.48 3.76 -6.66
C VAL A 12 -7.32 3.53 -5.68
N GLY A 13 -7.41 2.50 -4.85
CA GLY A 13 -6.35 2.17 -3.90
C GLY A 13 -5.03 1.85 -4.59
N GLY A 14 -5.08 1.10 -5.69
CA GLY A 14 -3.88 0.78 -6.46
C GLY A 14 -3.23 2.01 -7.09
N ILE A 15 -4.03 2.92 -7.62
CA ILE A 15 -3.53 4.17 -8.19
C ILE A 15 -2.89 5.03 -7.10
N VAL A 16 -3.54 5.17 -5.94
CA VAL A 16 -3.00 5.91 -4.80
C VAL A 16 -1.66 5.29 -4.38
N ASN A 17 -1.59 3.98 -4.27
CA ASN A 17 -0.36 3.28 -3.93
C ASN A 17 0.75 3.57 -4.94
N PHE A 18 0.45 3.49 -6.23
CA PHE A 18 1.43 3.74 -7.28
C PHE A 18 1.97 5.18 -7.21
N LEU A 19 1.08 6.15 -7.09
CA LEU A 19 1.47 7.57 -7.05
C LEU A 19 2.28 7.89 -5.80
N LEU A 20 1.86 7.41 -4.63
CA LEU A 20 2.59 7.65 -3.39
C LEU A 20 3.93 6.90 -3.38
N GLY A 21 3.97 5.69 -3.90
CA GLY A 21 5.20 4.94 -4.02
C GLY A 21 6.21 5.67 -4.91
N TRP A 22 5.74 6.16 -6.05
CA TRP A 22 6.58 6.95 -6.94
C TRP A 22 7.10 8.21 -6.25
N LEU A 23 6.22 8.91 -5.52
CA LEU A 23 6.61 10.14 -4.83
C LEU A 23 7.66 9.85 -3.75
N PHE A 24 7.42 8.87 -2.87
CA PHE A 24 8.32 8.62 -1.76
C PHE A 24 9.61 7.93 -2.18
N TYR A 25 9.52 6.89 -3.01
CA TYR A 25 10.69 6.09 -3.39
C TYR A 25 11.41 6.66 -4.60
N GLY A 26 10.69 7.32 -5.51
CA GLY A 26 11.26 7.82 -6.75
C GLY A 26 11.79 9.23 -6.68
N LEU A 27 11.22 10.11 -5.84
CA LEU A 27 11.59 11.51 -5.75
C LEU A 27 12.23 11.88 -4.42
N MET A 28 11.57 11.53 -3.30
CA MET A 28 12.01 11.99 -1.98
C MET A 28 13.19 11.19 -1.44
N PHE A 29 13.22 9.88 -1.69
CA PHE A 29 14.22 8.98 -1.10
C PHE A 29 14.97 8.19 -2.15
N LYS A 30 15.16 8.74 -3.34
CA LYS A 30 15.82 8.01 -4.43
C LYS A 30 17.29 7.69 -4.12
N ASP A 31 17.94 8.46 -3.25
CA ASP A 31 19.32 8.18 -2.84
C ASP A 31 19.41 6.94 -1.95
N ILE A 32 18.34 6.68 -1.18
CA ILE A 32 18.25 5.51 -0.31
C ILE A 32 17.74 4.30 -1.10
N TYR A 33 16.82 4.54 -2.05
CA TYR A 33 16.22 3.51 -2.90
C TYR A 33 16.55 3.82 -4.37
N PRO A 34 17.81 3.61 -4.79
CA PRO A 34 18.19 3.93 -6.17
C PRO A 34 17.39 3.08 -7.15
N GLN A 35 16.90 3.72 -8.19
CA GLN A 35 16.16 3.00 -9.23
C GLN A 35 17.13 2.21 -10.10
N ASN A 36 16.81 0.95 -10.32
CA ASN A 36 17.56 0.08 -11.18
C ASN A 36 16.99 0.17 -12.59
N GLU A 37 17.84 0.31 -13.60
CA GLU A 37 17.40 0.34 -14.99
C GLU A 37 16.66 -0.94 -15.40
N ALA A 38 16.92 -2.03 -14.70
CA ALA A 38 16.23 -3.30 -14.94
C ALA A 38 14.82 -3.34 -14.33
N GLU A 39 14.40 -2.33 -13.58
CA GLU A 39 13.07 -2.31 -13.00
C GLU A 39 12.01 -2.26 -14.10
N ASN A 40 11.03 -3.16 -13.99
CA ASN A 40 9.91 -3.20 -14.92
C ASN A 40 8.75 -2.41 -14.30
N LEU A 41 8.46 -1.24 -14.89
CA LEU A 41 7.41 -0.36 -14.39
C LEU A 41 6.05 -1.04 -14.41
N LEU A 42 5.81 -1.92 -15.39
CA LEU A 42 4.56 -2.66 -15.47
C LEU A 42 4.38 -3.56 -14.24
N PHE A 43 5.43 -4.27 -13.82
CA PHE A 43 5.34 -5.12 -12.63
C PHE A 43 5.18 -4.31 -11.35
N ILE A 44 5.79 -3.12 -11.27
CA ILE A 44 5.57 -2.22 -10.14
C ILE A 44 4.10 -1.81 -10.09
N PHE A 45 3.54 -1.43 -11.22
CA PHE A 45 2.13 -1.05 -11.32
C PHE A 45 1.21 -2.23 -10.93
N LEU A 46 1.51 -3.42 -11.43
CA LEU A 46 0.72 -4.61 -11.11
C LEU A 46 0.77 -4.93 -9.62
N GLY A 47 1.94 -4.79 -9.00
CA GLY A 47 2.08 -4.98 -7.55
C GLY A 47 1.25 -3.98 -6.76
N CYS A 48 1.26 -2.70 -7.17
CA CYS A 48 0.47 -1.66 -6.53
C CYS A 48 -1.02 -1.93 -6.67
N MET A 49 -1.47 -2.34 -7.86
CA MET A 49 -2.87 -2.68 -8.10
C MET A 49 -3.30 -3.89 -7.28
N THR A 50 -2.45 -4.91 -7.20
CA THR A 50 -2.73 -6.10 -6.39
C THR A 50 -2.91 -5.72 -4.93
N ASN A 51 -2.04 -4.85 -4.41
CA ASN A 51 -2.15 -4.39 -3.02
C ASN A 51 -3.45 -3.59 -2.81
N GLY A 52 -3.81 -2.72 -3.76
CA GLY A 52 -5.06 -1.98 -3.70
C GLY A 52 -6.27 -2.90 -3.66
N PHE A 53 -6.30 -3.93 -4.51
CA PHE A 53 -7.37 -4.92 -4.50
C PHE A 53 -7.38 -5.74 -3.22
N PHE A 54 -6.23 -6.06 -2.68
CA PHE A 54 -6.12 -6.78 -1.40
C PHE A 54 -6.82 -6.00 -0.27
N ILE A 55 -6.49 -4.73 -0.14
CA ILE A 55 -7.09 -3.88 0.89
C ILE A 55 -8.58 -3.70 0.63
N SER A 56 -8.96 -3.48 -0.63
CA SER A 56 -10.35 -3.33 -1.02
C SER A 56 -11.17 -4.59 -0.69
N TYR A 57 -10.61 -5.77 -0.94
CA TYR A 57 -11.28 -7.03 -0.64
C TYR A 57 -11.57 -7.16 0.85
N ILE A 58 -10.57 -6.87 1.68
CA ILE A 58 -10.73 -6.94 3.13
C ILE A 58 -11.79 -5.95 3.60
N PHE A 59 -11.73 -4.72 3.12
CA PHE A 59 -12.63 -3.66 3.57
C PHE A 59 -14.05 -3.88 3.10
N THR A 60 -14.22 -4.42 1.90
CA THR A 60 -15.55 -4.62 1.32
C THR A 60 -16.21 -5.89 1.86
N LYS A 61 -15.47 -7.00 1.89
CA LYS A 61 -16.06 -8.29 2.21
C LYS A 61 -16.13 -8.58 3.70
N TRP A 62 -15.02 -8.33 4.41
CA TRP A 62 -14.93 -8.80 5.80
C TRP A 62 -15.13 -7.71 6.83
N ALA A 63 -14.58 -6.55 6.61
CA ALA A 63 -14.59 -5.50 7.62
C ALA A 63 -15.72 -4.49 7.46
N GLY A 64 -16.27 -4.36 6.23
CA GLY A 64 -17.33 -3.39 5.97
C GLY A 64 -16.94 -1.96 6.26
N ILE A 65 -15.68 -1.61 6.01
CA ILE A 65 -15.14 -0.30 6.35
C ILE A 65 -15.57 0.72 5.31
N THR A 66 -16.32 1.73 5.76
CA THR A 66 -16.81 2.81 4.90
C THR A 66 -16.43 4.19 5.44
N ASN A 67 -15.83 4.27 6.62
CA ASN A 67 -15.42 5.51 7.25
C ASN A 67 -13.93 5.74 6.96
N PRO A 68 -13.55 6.92 6.41
CA PRO A 68 -12.13 7.17 6.07
C PRO A 68 -11.19 7.08 7.27
N ILE A 69 -11.64 7.51 8.45
CA ILE A 69 -10.80 7.43 9.66
C ILE A 69 -10.55 5.97 10.04
N THR A 70 -11.59 5.15 10.03
CA THR A 70 -11.46 3.71 10.30
C THR A 70 -10.59 3.04 9.22
N GLY A 71 -10.77 3.43 7.96
CA GLY A 71 -9.97 2.93 6.86
C GLY A 71 -8.50 3.29 7.01
N ALA A 72 -8.20 4.52 7.43
CA ALA A 72 -6.83 4.94 7.66
C ALA A 72 -6.16 4.14 8.78
N LYS A 73 -6.87 3.90 9.87
CA LYS A 73 -6.35 3.11 10.99
C LYS A 73 -6.10 1.67 10.57
N ALA A 74 -7.05 1.05 9.87
CA ALA A 74 -6.89 -0.32 9.38
C ALA A 74 -5.75 -0.40 8.36
N GLY A 75 -5.64 0.58 7.49
CA GLY A 75 -4.54 0.67 6.54
C GLY A 75 -3.19 0.75 7.22
N ALA A 76 -3.08 1.53 8.30
CA ALA A 76 -1.84 1.64 9.06
C ALA A 76 -1.42 0.29 9.64
N VAL A 77 -2.36 -0.46 10.20
CA VAL A 77 -2.08 -1.79 10.78
C VAL A 77 -1.66 -2.76 9.68
N ILE A 78 -2.37 -2.78 8.57
CA ILE A 78 -2.04 -3.64 7.43
C ILE A 78 -0.65 -3.29 6.90
N GLY A 79 -0.35 -2.00 6.74
CA GLY A 79 0.94 -1.54 6.25
C GLY A 79 2.07 -1.93 7.19
N LEU A 80 1.85 -1.81 8.49
CA LEU A 80 2.86 -2.20 9.48
C LEU A 80 3.21 -3.68 9.36
N PHE A 81 2.23 -4.56 9.38
CA PHE A 81 2.48 -6.00 9.36
C PHE A 81 3.01 -6.48 8.02
N THR A 82 2.45 -6.00 6.91
CA THR A 82 2.92 -6.42 5.58
C THR A 82 4.34 -5.94 5.30
N SER A 83 4.64 -4.70 5.68
CA SER A 83 5.95 -4.11 5.48
C SER A 83 7.01 -4.80 6.34
N LEU A 84 6.72 -5.07 7.62
CA LEU A 84 7.64 -5.80 8.48
C LEU A 84 7.91 -7.20 7.94
N SER A 85 6.85 -7.90 7.52
CA SER A 85 6.99 -9.24 6.97
C SER A 85 7.89 -9.24 5.73
N MET A 86 7.64 -8.32 4.81
CA MET A 86 8.44 -8.23 3.58
C MET A 86 9.90 -7.88 3.88
N ASN A 87 10.14 -6.96 4.82
CA ASN A 87 11.49 -6.57 5.17
C ASN A 87 12.25 -7.71 5.83
N PHE A 88 11.62 -8.48 6.69
CA PHE A 88 12.26 -9.63 7.29
C PHE A 88 12.65 -10.66 6.22
N PHE A 89 11.78 -10.94 5.27
CA PHE A 89 12.11 -11.84 4.16
C PHE A 89 13.26 -11.28 3.31
N MET A 90 13.22 -10.01 2.99
CA MET A 90 14.24 -9.38 2.15
C MET A 90 15.61 -9.42 2.83
N TYR A 91 15.68 -9.14 4.13
CA TYR A 91 16.94 -9.11 4.85
C TYR A 91 17.39 -10.49 5.35
N SER A 92 16.64 -11.54 5.07
CA SER A 92 17.07 -12.89 5.42
C SER A 92 18.34 -13.32 4.68
N SER A 93 18.60 -12.73 3.53
CA SER A 93 19.77 -13.02 2.68
C SER A 93 20.73 -11.84 2.54
N LYS A 94 20.52 -10.77 3.32
CA LYS A 94 21.33 -9.54 3.25
C LYS A 94 21.70 -9.08 4.64
N ILE A 95 22.75 -8.25 4.71
CA ILE A 95 23.10 -7.56 5.96
C ILE A 95 22.02 -6.54 6.26
N VAL A 96 21.49 -6.56 7.48
CA VAL A 96 20.38 -5.69 7.88
C VAL A 96 20.87 -4.26 8.06
N ASN A 97 20.23 -3.31 7.37
CA ASN A 97 20.40 -1.90 7.65
C ASN A 97 19.14 -1.44 8.40
N TYR A 98 19.28 -1.29 9.72
CA TYR A 98 18.13 -0.99 10.57
C TYR A 98 17.52 0.37 10.25
N GLN A 99 18.33 1.35 9.84
CA GLN A 99 17.83 2.66 9.46
C GLN A 99 16.94 2.58 8.22
N ASN A 100 17.39 1.85 7.21
CA ASN A 100 16.60 1.69 5.98
C ASN A 100 15.35 0.85 6.24
N LEU A 101 15.46 -0.18 7.07
CA LEU A 101 14.32 -1.00 7.45
C LEU A 101 13.25 -0.15 8.15
N PHE A 102 13.67 0.64 9.14
CA PHE A 102 12.75 1.52 9.88
C PHE A 102 12.09 2.53 8.93
N LEU A 103 12.87 3.16 8.06
CA LEU A 103 12.35 4.14 7.11
C LEU A 103 11.34 3.52 6.16
N ASP A 104 11.65 2.33 5.63
CA ASP A 104 10.75 1.63 4.72
C ASP A 104 9.42 1.28 5.40
N VAL A 105 9.46 0.82 6.64
CA VAL A 105 8.26 0.52 7.41
C VAL A 105 7.41 1.78 7.61
N VAL A 106 8.05 2.90 8.00
CA VAL A 106 7.33 4.16 8.21
C VAL A 106 6.67 4.65 6.92
N ILE A 107 7.40 4.62 5.80
CA ILE A 107 6.87 5.02 4.50
C ILE A 107 5.68 4.13 4.12
N SER A 108 5.81 2.82 4.32
CA SER A 108 4.74 1.87 3.99
C SER A 108 3.49 2.12 4.82
N ILE A 109 3.65 2.44 6.11
CA ILE A 109 2.52 2.78 6.97
C ILE A 109 1.81 4.03 6.44
N VAL A 110 2.56 5.08 6.10
CA VAL A 110 1.98 6.33 5.58
C VAL A 110 1.21 6.05 4.28
N ILE A 111 1.82 5.33 3.35
CA ILE A 111 1.17 4.99 2.08
C ILE A 111 -0.12 4.18 2.35
N SER A 112 -0.05 3.20 3.23
CA SER A 112 -1.19 2.34 3.54
C SER A 112 -2.33 3.10 4.23
N VAL A 113 -2.01 4.11 5.04
CA VAL A 113 -3.02 4.99 5.62
C VAL A 113 -3.83 5.68 4.52
N PHE A 114 -3.15 6.24 3.52
CA PHE A 114 -3.83 6.91 2.41
C PHE A 114 -4.62 5.94 1.56
N ILE A 115 -4.08 4.74 1.31
CA ILE A 115 -4.79 3.71 0.56
C ILE A 115 -6.06 3.30 1.31
N GLY A 116 -5.94 3.03 2.60
CA GLY A 116 -7.08 2.62 3.42
C GLY A 116 -8.16 3.69 3.47
N ALA A 117 -7.78 4.95 3.65
CA ALA A 117 -8.73 6.05 3.65
C ALA A 117 -9.43 6.17 2.29
N SER A 118 -8.68 6.06 1.19
CA SER A 118 -9.23 6.17 -0.16
C SER A 118 -10.23 5.04 -0.44
N VAL A 119 -9.88 3.81 -0.11
CA VAL A 119 -10.74 2.65 -0.31
C VAL A 119 -12.02 2.79 0.53
N ALA A 120 -11.89 3.24 1.78
CA ALA A 120 -13.04 3.44 2.66
C ALA A 120 -13.98 4.51 2.13
N ILE A 121 -13.45 5.62 1.61
CA ILE A 121 -14.25 6.70 1.02
C ILE A 121 -15.06 6.16 -0.16
N ILE A 122 -14.43 5.40 -1.05
CA ILE A 122 -15.12 4.83 -2.21
C ILE A 122 -16.22 3.87 -1.76
N ASN A 123 -15.93 3.00 -0.80
CA ASN A 123 -16.94 2.06 -0.28
C ASN A 123 -18.12 2.81 0.34
N GLY A 124 -17.86 3.90 1.05
CA GLY A 124 -18.92 4.70 1.65
C GLY A 124 -19.80 5.39 0.62
N LYS A 125 -19.20 5.92 -0.45
CA LYS A 125 -19.93 6.62 -1.50
C LYS A 125 -20.75 5.69 -2.39
N MET A 126 -20.30 4.46 -2.56
CA MET A 126 -20.95 3.48 -3.44
C MET A 126 -21.87 2.52 -2.70
N LYS A 127 -22.11 2.80 -1.46
CA LYS A 127 -22.93 1.95 -0.59
C LYS A 127 -24.41 1.99 -0.98
#